data_04b70ea19a7c15f1a23a96fa4a583705
#
_entry.id   04b70ea19a7c15f1a23a96fa4a583705
#
_cell.length_a   1.000
_cell.length_b   1.000
_cell.length_c   1.000
_cell.angle_alpha   90.00
_cell.angle_beta   90.00
_cell.angle_gamma   90.00
#
_symmetry.space_group_name_H-M   'P 1'
#
loop_
_entity.id
_entity.type
_entity.pdbx_description
1 polymer ?
#
loop_
_entity_poly.entity_id
_entity_poly.type
_entity_poly.pdbx_seq_one_letter_code
_entity_poly.pdbx_strand_id
1 'polypeptide(L)'
;MLIFLDLDGTLVNTVHPSWKPYKDGLQDFSVAQIPLFAGVKEFIASRKAKGDFLVIVSDSHPRYVNPISEMLGVEALSLTDKPNNKKILEFLDSHPQYKQMVAEGNCLMVGDTKLDIELGRRIGALTCWILPYQITKDIKDERDGIGDEMASKKMGPTFTVKTFAEIEEIIDFPLNNLYSIESSFAGGQSLKAIRFSDNKYNDGSYACIRCLARQEQGECDKYARADKYYLMSNPNRTDELLQKLANGISSFINQPVVQEQGWDYFTYLTDKASTVPTNKMKAIFDFVQTSIPKIELLKWNDNTQGSLRNRNLYNERKAFLEQFLTVSVPKEKEIDLFGVETEQPISIQEKNIIVLDDQLTTGATAWHVIHKLKEKGAKIILFIAMFQMVLAVNNNDVICPICGKPMIMKIRRSDGHRFYSCTPPKYRGDGCGFIIDIQN
;
A
#
# COMPACT_ATOMS: atom_id res chain seq x y z
N MET A 1 -17.80 -14.16 -8.64
CA MET A 1 -16.54 -13.37 -8.77
C MET A 1 -15.61 -14.02 -9.77
N LEU A 2 -14.81 -13.26 -10.51
CA LEU A 2 -13.68 -13.77 -11.28
C LEU A 2 -12.41 -13.72 -10.44
N ILE A 3 -11.70 -14.84 -10.31
CA ILE A 3 -10.49 -14.95 -9.49
C ILE A 3 -9.33 -15.42 -10.36
N PHE A 4 -8.38 -14.52 -10.60
CA PHE A 4 -7.10 -14.86 -11.21
C PHE A 4 -6.13 -15.33 -10.13
N LEU A 5 -5.47 -16.45 -10.36
CA LEU A 5 -4.56 -17.10 -9.42
C LEU A 5 -3.18 -17.25 -10.06
N ASP A 6 -2.16 -16.67 -9.47
CA ASP A 6 -0.80 -17.05 -9.85
C ASP A 6 -0.55 -18.53 -9.51
N LEU A 7 0.42 -19.15 -10.15
CA LEU A 7 0.72 -20.58 -10.00
C LEU A 7 1.89 -20.78 -9.03
N ASP A 8 3.07 -20.31 -9.40
CA ASP A 8 4.35 -20.62 -8.73
C ASP A 8 4.58 -19.76 -7.50
N GLY A 9 4.55 -20.35 -6.30
CA GLY A 9 4.63 -19.62 -5.03
C GLY A 9 3.26 -19.22 -4.49
N THR A 10 2.21 -19.44 -5.25
CA THR A 10 0.81 -19.17 -4.87
C THR A 10 0.03 -20.48 -4.70
N LEU A 11 -0.16 -21.25 -5.74
CA LEU A 11 -0.87 -22.55 -5.67
C LEU A 11 0.09 -23.71 -5.41
N VAL A 12 1.29 -23.64 -5.97
CA VAL A 12 2.30 -24.70 -5.89
C VAL A 12 3.60 -24.18 -5.26
N ASN A 13 4.21 -24.98 -4.39
CA ASN A 13 5.47 -24.67 -3.74
C ASN A 13 6.68 -25.01 -4.64
N THR A 14 6.79 -24.33 -5.75
CA THR A 14 7.83 -24.51 -6.77
C THR A 14 8.72 -23.26 -6.93
N VAL A 15 8.87 -22.51 -5.84
CA VAL A 15 9.67 -21.28 -5.80
C VAL A 15 11.17 -21.55 -5.81
N HIS A 16 11.62 -22.77 -5.44
CA HIS A 16 13.03 -23.12 -5.43
C HIS A 16 13.61 -23.21 -6.86
N PRO A 17 14.86 -22.75 -7.10
CA PRO A 17 15.51 -22.74 -8.42
C PRO A 17 15.52 -24.08 -9.17
N SER A 18 15.53 -25.21 -8.44
CA SER A 18 15.47 -26.55 -9.03
C SER A 18 14.24 -26.79 -9.92
N TRP A 19 13.16 -26.03 -9.74
CA TRP A 19 11.98 -26.12 -10.58
C TRP A 19 12.07 -25.36 -11.90
N LYS A 20 13.09 -24.51 -12.07
CA LYS A 20 13.24 -23.67 -13.25
C LYS A 20 13.23 -24.47 -14.58
N PRO A 21 13.96 -25.60 -14.74
CA PRO A 21 13.93 -26.35 -16.00
C PRO A 21 12.53 -26.85 -16.38
N TYR A 22 11.71 -27.21 -15.40
CA TYR A 22 10.32 -27.63 -15.60
C TYR A 22 9.43 -26.44 -16.00
N LYS A 23 9.57 -25.34 -15.30
CA LYS A 23 8.86 -24.09 -15.59
C LYS A 23 9.16 -23.53 -16.97
N ASP A 24 10.41 -23.67 -17.42
CA ASP A 24 10.85 -23.29 -18.76
C ASP A 24 10.43 -24.30 -19.86
N GLY A 25 9.81 -25.43 -19.49
CA GLY A 25 9.38 -26.47 -20.41
C GLY A 25 10.52 -27.31 -21.00
N LEU A 26 11.69 -27.28 -20.38
CA LEU A 26 12.90 -28.00 -20.80
C LEU A 26 12.96 -29.43 -20.27
N GLN A 27 12.22 -29.72 -19.23
CA GLN A 27 12.10 -31.05 -18.60
C GLN A 27 10.65 -31.41 -18.35
N ASP A 28 10.34 -32.68 -18.50
CA ASP A 28 9.04 -33.25 -18.14
C ASP A 28 9.04 -33.63 -16.65
N PHE A 29 7.86 -33.55 -16.02
CA PHE A 29 7.64 -33.90 -14.62
C PHE A 29 6.36 -34.71 -14.45
N SER A 30 6.26 -35.40 -13.32
CA SER A 30 5.00 -36.04 -12.92
C SER A 30 4.15 -35.05 -12.11
N VAL A 31 2.92 -34.84 -12.53
CA VAL A 31 1.96 -33.97 -11.82
C VAL A 31 1.75 -34.42 -10.38
N ALA A 32 1.86 -35.73 -10.10
CA ALA A 32 1.77 -36.28 -8.74
C ALA A 32 2.87 -35.80 -7.80
N GLN A 33 3.98 -35.28 -8.33
CA GLN A 33 5.11 -34.75 -7.56
C GLN A 33 5.00 -33.25 -7.26
N ILE A 34 4.00 -32.57 -7.83
CA ILE A 34 3.82 -31.13 -7.60
C ILE A 34 3.38 -30.87 -6.17
N PRO A 35 4.19 -30.11 -5.38
CA PRO A 35 3.84 -29.79 -4.02
C PRO A 35 2.82 -28.65 -3.98
N LEU A 36 1.55 -28.95 -3.73
CA LEU A 36 0.52 -27.93 -3.50
C LEU A 36 0.69 -27.30 -2.12
N PHE A 37 0.40 -26.02 -1.99
CA PHE A 37 0.24 -25.40 -0.69
C PHE A 37 -1.02 -25.91 0.02
N ALA A 38 -0.99 -25.89 1.35
CA ALA A 38 -2.13 -26.30 2.17
C ALA A 38 -3.37 -25.41 1.88
N GLY A 39 -4.53 -26.03 1.75
CA GLY A 39 -5.80 -25.35 1.51
C GLY A 39 -6.12 -25.05 0.04
N VAL A 40 -5.20 -25.30 -0.89
CA VAL A 40 -5.42 -24.99 -2.34
C VAL A 40 -6.60 -25.77 -2.92
N LYS A 41 -6.66 -27.08 -2.68
CA LYS A 41 -7.75 -27.93 -3.24
C LYS A 41 -9.10 -27.57 -2.63
N GLU A 42 -9.11 -27.36 -1.33
CA GLU A 42 -10.29 -26.96 -0.56
C GLU A 42 -10.82 -25.61 -1.05
N PHE A 43 -9.93 -24.63 -1.21
CA PHE A 43 -10.25 -23.31 -1.74
C PHE A 43 -10.86 -23.40 -3.15
N ILE A 44 -10.21 -24.09 -4.07
CA ILE A 44 -10.70 -24.22 -5.45
C ILE A 44 -12.09 -24.90 -5.46
N ALA A 45 -12.27 -25.98 -4.70
CA ALA A 45 -13.54 -26.68 -4.61
C ALA A 45 -14.65 -25.80 -4.02
N SER A 46 -14.35 -25.09 -2.93
CA SER A 46 -15.28 -24.17 -2.26
C SER A 46 -15.70 -23.03 -3.19
N ARG A 47 -14.73 -22.37 -3.86
CA ARG A 47 -15.05 -21.23 -4.74
C ARG A 47 -15.88 -21.65 -5.95
N LYS A 48 -15.58 -22.81 -6.56
CA LYS A 48 -16.38 -23.38 -7.63
C LYS A 48 -17.82 -23.71 -7.18
N ALA A 49 -17.96 -24.31 -6.00
CA ALA A 49 -19.28 -24.61 -5.43
C ALA A 49 -20.13 -23.35 -5.19
N LYS A 50 -19.47 -22.22 -4.91
CA LYS A 50 -20.13 -20.89 -4.75
C LYS A 50 -20.37 -20.16 -6.08
N GLY A 51 -20.01 -20.77 -7.22
CA GLY A 51 -20.23 -20.21 -8.57
C GLY A 51 -19.18 -19.19 -8.99
N ASP A 52 -18.01 -19.16 -8.35
CA ASP A 52 -16.92 -18.31 -8.79
C ASP A 52 -16.15 -18.93 -9.96
N PHE A 53 -15.57 -18.07 -10.80
CA PHE A 53 -14.73 -18.45 -11.92
C PHE A 53 -13.26 -18.29 -11.53
N LEU A 54 -12.47 -19.34 -11.72
CA LEU A 54 -11.05 -19.36 -11.38
C LEU A 54 -10.22 -19.54 -12.65
N VAL A 55 -9.17 -18.73 -12.79
CA VAL A 55 -8.24 -18.77 -13.92
C VAL A 55 -6.81 -18.68 -13.41
N ILE A 56 -5.98 -19.66 -13.72
CA ILE A 56 -4.55 -19.63 -13.43
C ILE A 56 -3.85 -18.67 -14.40
N VAL A 57 -2.97 -17.82 -13.90
CA VAL A 57 -2.17 -16.86 -14.68
C VAL A 57 -0.70 -17.06 -14.36
N SER A 58 0.07 -17.63 -15.29
CA SER A 58 1.47 -17.99 -15.05
C SER A 58 2.39 -17.56 -16.18
N ASP A 59 3.61 -17.17 -15.81
CA ASP A 59 4.69 -16.89 -16.77
C ASP A 59 5.39 -18.16 -17.25
N SER A 60 5.09 -19.30 -16.62
CA SER A 60 5.69 -20.58 -16.94
C SER A 60 5.18 -21.16 -18.26
N HIS A 61 5.95 -22.09 -18.84
CA HIS A 61 5.68 -22.71 -20.12
C HIS A 61 4.41 -23.61 -20.08
N PRO A 62 3.62 -23.72 -21.19
CA PRO A 62 2.40 -24.55 -21.22
C PRO A 62 2.61 -26.01 -20.84
N ARG A 63 3.77 -26.61 -21.17
CA ARG A 63 4.09 -27.99 -20.77
C ARG A 63 4.11 -28.20 -19.26
N TYR A 64 4.40 -27.14 -18.51
CA TYR A 64 4.37 -27.15 -17.06
C TYR A 64 2.98 -26.75 -16.53
N VAL A 65 2.38 -25.73 -17.08
CA VAL A 65 1.13 -25.14 -16.56
C VAL A 65 -0.08 -26.04 -16.83
N ASN A 66 -0.23 -26.56 -18.08
CA ASN A 66 -1.43 -27.29 -18.50
C ASN A 66 -1.69 -28.56 -17.66
N PRO A 67 -0.72 -29.45 -17.39
CA PRO A 67 -0.98 -30.63 -16.58
C PRO A 67 -1.42 -30.29 -15.15
N ILE A 68 -0.90 -29.19 -14.56
CA ILE A 68 -1.29 -28.74 -13.22
C ILE A 68 -2.72 -28.16 -13.27
N SER A 69 -3.02 -27.37 -14.27
CA SER A 69 -4.34 -26.79 -14.51
C SER A 69 -5.41 -27.89 -14.66
N GLU A 70 -5.11 -28.91 -15.43
CA GLU A 70 -5.98 -30.09 -15.60
C GLU A 70 -6.20 -30.83 -14.27
N MET A 71 -5.13 -31.08 -13.51
CA MET A 71 -5.20 -31.70 -12.18
C MET A 71 -6.10 -30.91 -11.22
N LEU A 72 -6.02 -29.58 -11.26
CA LEU A 72 -6.84 -28.68 -10.42
C LEU A 72 -8.22 -28.42 -11.02
N GLY A 73 -8.43 -28.80 -12.29
CA GLY A 73 -9.65 -28.52 -13.05
C GLY A 73 -9.92 -27.02 -13.21
N VAL A 74 -8.90 -26.19 -13.31
CA VAL A 74 -8.98 -24.74 -13.42
C VAL A 74 -8.40 -24.30 -14.75
N GLU A 75 -9.07 -23.40 -15.48
CA GLU A 75 -8.56 -22.83 -16.73
C GLU A 75 -7.24 -22.08 -16.50
N ALA A 76 -6.33 -22.09 -17.49
CA ALA A 76 -5.03 -21.47 -17.32
C ALA A 76 -4.55 -20.64 -18.53
N LEU A 77 -3.90 -19.54 -18.21
CA LEU A 77 -3.11 -18.72 -19.14
C LEU A 77 -1.62 -18.88 -18.79
N SER A 78 -0.86 -19.38 -19.75
CA SER A 78 0.59 -19.58 -19.63
C SER A 78 1.37 -18.53 -20.43
N LEU A 79 2.67 -18.33 -20.14
CA LEU A 79 3.54 -17.35 -20.80
C LEU A 79 2.92 -15.93 -20.80
N THR A 80 2.43 -15.49 -19.65
CA THR A 80 1.69 -14.22 -19.54
C THR A 80 2.57 -12.99 -19.55
N ASP A 81 3.88 -13.14 -19.26
CA ASP A 81 4.88 -12.06 -19.23
C ASP A 81 4.48 -10.93 -18.24
N LYS A 82 4.06 -11.34 -17.02
CA LYS A 82 3.64 -10.39 -15.98
C LYS A 82 4.71 -9.30 -15.71
N PRO A 83 4.35 -8.06 -15.51
CA PRO A 83 3.00 -7.50 -15.33
C PRO A 83 2.33 -7.03 -16.63
N ASN A 84 2.72 -7.54 -17.80
CA ASN A 84 2.06 -7.24 -19.07
C ASN A 84 0.63 -7.83 -19.06
N ASN A 85 -0.37 -6.97 -19.31
CA ASN A 85 -1.77 -7.36 -19.26
C ASN A 85 -2.34 -7.81 -20.61
N LYS A 86 -1.56 -7.81 -21.68
CA LYS A 86 -2.04 -8.05 -23.04
C LYS A 86 -2.79 -9.37 -23.17
N LYS A 87 -2.20 -10.47 -22.71
CA LYS A 87 -2.84 -11.81 -22.80
C LYS A 87 -4.14 -11.90 -21.99
N ILE A 88 -4.18 -11.24 -20.82
CA ILE A 88 -5.41 -11.23 -20.03
C ILE A 88 -6.48 -10.39 -20.71
N LEU A 89 -6.13 -9.26 -21.31
CA LEU A 89 -7.10 -8.45 -22.07
C LEU A 89 -7.64 -9.21 -23.28
N GLU A 90 -6.79 -9.89 -24.04
CA GLU A 90 -7.21 -10.79 -25.14
C GLU A 90 -8.13 -11.90 -24.63
N PHE A 91 -7.82 -12.50 -23.50
CA PHE A 91 -8.66 -13.50 -22.86
C PHE A 91 -10.02 -12.91 -22.42
N LEU A 92 -10.03 -11.75 -21.79
CA LEU A 92 -11.26 -11.05 -21.39
C LEU A 92 -12.11 -10.65 -22.61
N ASP A 93 -11.49 -10.25 -23.72
CA ASP A 93 -12.20 -9.91 -24.95
C ASP A 93 -12.90 -11.14 -25.56
N SER A 94 -12.35 -12.33 -25.38
CA SER A 94 -12.98 -13.59 -25.79
C SER A 94 -14.03 -14.12 -24.79
N HIS A 95 -14.12 -13.54 -23.60
CA HIS A 95 -15.04 -13.93 -22.53
C HIS A 95 -15.83 -12.70 -21.99
N PRO A 96 -16.87 -12.25 -22.69
CA PRO A 96 -17.60 -11.02 -22.33
C PRO A 96 -18.11 -10.98 -20.89
N GLN A 97 -18.53 -12.12 -20.34
CA GLN A 97 -18.97 -12.24 -18.96
C GLN A 97 -17.85 -11.92 -17.94
N TYR A 98 -16.61 -12.35 -18.21
CA TYR A 98 -15.47 -12.07 -17.35
C TYR A 98 -15.05 -10.60 -17.46
N LYS A 99 -15.10 -10.06 -18.68
CA LYS A 99 -14.84 -8.63 -18.93
C LYS A 99 -15.83 -7.74 -18.16
N GLN A 100 -17.10 -8.12 -18.12
CA GLN A 100 -18.12 -7.42 -17.35
C GLN A 100 -17.82 -7.50 -15.84
N MET A 101 -17.46 -8.67 -15.32
CA MET A 101 -17.08 -8.82 -13.89
C MET A 101 -15.93 -7.90 -13.50
N VAL A 102 -14.91 -7.79 -14.36
CA VAL A 102 -13.79 -6.86 -14.14
C VAL A 102 -14.29 -5.40 -14.11
N ALA A 103 -15.11 -4.99 -15.07
CA ALA A 103 -15.66 -3.65 -15.16
C ALA A 103 -16.52 -3.29 -13.93
N GLU A 104 -17.22 -4.26 -13.35
CA GLU A 104 -18.03 -4.10 -12.12
C GLU A 104 -17.18 -4.14 -10.83
N GLY A 105 -15.86 -4.34 -10.94
CA GLY A 105 -14.97 -4.49 -9.78
C GLY A 105 -15.19 -5.82 -9.03
N ASN A 106 -15.80 -6.82 -9.68
CA ASN A 106 -16.04 -8.16 -9.15
C ASN A 106 -14.95 -9.14 -9.62
N CYS A 107 -13.69 -8.71 -9.48
CA CYS A 107 -12.52 -9.46 -9.90
C CYS A 107 -11.41 -9.34 -8.85
N LEU A 108 -10.72 -10.45 -8.58
CA LEU A 108 -9.60 -10.54 -7.64
C LEU A 108 -8.39 -11.19 -8.34
N MET A 109 -7.22 -10.58 -8.22
CA MET A 109 -5.93 -11.19 -8.57
C MET A 109 -5.20 -11.60 -7.30
N VAL A 110 -4.85 -12.88 -7.19
CA VAL A 110 -4.11 -13.45 -6.07
C VAL A 110 -2.73 -13.88 -6.54
N GLY A 111 -1.69 -13.45 -5.85
CA GLY A 111 -0.33 -13.84 -6.16
C GLY A 111 0.65 -13.53 -5.05
N ASP A 112 1.86 -14.10 -5.13
CA ASP A 112 2.91 -13.97 -4.12
C ASP A 112 3.95 -12.88 -4.46
N THR A 113 3.89 -12.30 -5.67
CA THR A 113 4.88 -11.32 -6.14
C THR A 113 4.26 -9.95 -6.43
N LYS A 114 5.13 -8.93 -6.48
CA LYS A 114 4.73 -7.59 -6.92
C LYS A 114 4.19 -7.56 -8.35
N LEU A 115 4.63 -8.52 -9.20
CA LEU A 115 4.17 -8.59 -10.59
C LEU A 115 2.70 -8.97 -10.69
N ASP A 116 2.24 -9.85 -9.81
CA ASP A 116 0.84 -10.24 -9.72
C ASP A 116 -0.03 -9.08 -9.28
N ILE A 117 0.44 -8.36 -8.25
CA ILE A 117 -0.27 -7.18 -7.75
C ILE A 117 -0.33 -6.08 -8.81
N GLU A 118 0.78 -5.81 -9.50
CA GLU A 118 0.82 -4.83 -10.58
C GLU A 118 -0.10 -5.26 -11.75
N LEU A 119 -0.08 -6.54 -12.13
CA LEU A 119 -0.95 -7.07 -13.17
C LEU A 119 -2.44 -6.91 -12.79
N GLY A 120 -2.80 -7.29 -11.56
CA GLY A 120 -4.17 -7.13 -11.06
C GLY A 120 -4.65 -5.69 -11.16
N ARG A 121 -3.80 -4.73 -10.80
CA ARG A 121 -4.11 -3.30 -10.90
C ARG A 121 -4.25 -2.83 -12.35
N ARG A 122 -3.41 -3.32 -13.26
CA ARG A 122 -3.48 -2.99 -14.70
C ARG A 122 -4.77 -3.44 -15.38
N ILE A 123 -5.39 -4.47 -14.85
CA ILE A 123 -6.69 -4.97 -15.35
C ILE A 123 -7.89 -4.45 -14.55
N GLY A 124 -7.68 -3.65 -13.52
CA GLY A 124 -8.76 -3.12 -12.67
C GLY A 124 -9.31 -4.12 -11.64
N ALA A 125 -8.58 -5.19 -11.34
CA ALA A 125 -8.95 -6.15 -10.30
C ALA A 125 -8.57 -5.68 -8.89
N LEU A 126 -9.30 -6.13 -7.88
CA LEU A 126 -8.80 -6.17 -6.52
C LEU A 126 -7.57 -7.06 -6.46
N THR A 127 -6.64 -6.80 -5.55
CA THR A 127 -5.39 -7.56 -5.47
C THR A 127 -5.21 -8.16 -4.08
N CYS A 128 -4.77 -9.40 -4.03
CA CYS A 128 -4.48 -10.12 -2.79
C CYS A 128 -3.05 -10.66 -2.84
N TRP A 129 -2.20 -10.17 -1.96
CA TRP A 129 -0.85 -10.68 -1.79
C TRP A 129 -0.88 -11.80 -0.77
N ILE A 130 -0.49 -13.00 -1.21
CA ILE A 130 -0.35 -14.18 -0.35
C ILE A 130 1.12 -14.59 -0.30
N LEU A 131 1.61 -14.94 0.90
CA LEU A 131 2.95 -15.49 1.08
C LEU A 131 2.85 -16.75 1.96
N PRO A 132 2.55 -17.92 1.35
CA PRO A 132 2.32 -19.16 2.09
C PRO A 132 3.62 -19.92 2.44
N TYR A 133 4.80 -19.35 2.15
CA TYR A 133 6.11 -19.93 2.39
C TYR A 133 7.04 -18.94 3.08
N GLN A 134 8.15 -19.46 3.64
CA GLN A 134 9.21 -18.64 4.20
C GLN A 134 10.20 -18.22 3.11
N ILE A 135 10.52 -16.93 3.06
CA ILE A 135 11.54 -16.42 2.16
C ILE A 135 12.92 -16.81 2.70
N THR A 136 13.62 -17.63 1.95
CA THR A 136 15.02 -17.98 2.18
C THR A 136 15.93 -17.11 1.32
N LYS A 137 17.25 -17.21 1.55
CA LYS A 137 18.23 -16.48 0.76
C LYS A 137 18.18 -16.87 -0.73
N ASP A 138 18.04 -18.15 -1.01
CA ASP A 138 17.98 -18.68 -2.38
C ASP A 138 16.70 -18.25 -3.11
N ILE A 139 15.57 -18.31 -2.43
CA ILE A 139 14.28 -17.83 -2.97
C ILE A 139 14.33 -16.33 -3.24
N LYS A 140 14.97 -15.55 -2.35
CA LYS A 140 15.09 -14.10 -2.52
C LYS A 140 15.87 -13.71 -3.77
N ASP A 141 16.94 -14.42 -4.06
CA ASP A 141 17.78 -14.15 -5.24
C ASP A 141 17.03 -14.45 -6.55
N GLU A 142 16.15 -15.44 -6.56
CA GLU A 142 15.38 -15.81 -7.74
C GLU A 142 14.13 -14.93 -7.93
N ARG A 143 13.48 -14.52 -6.80
CA ARG A 143 12.25 -13.73 -6.81
C ARG A 143 12.52 -12.30 -6.38
N ASP A 144 13.11 -11.59 -7.29
CA ASP A 144 13.52 -10.20 -7.08
C ASP A 144 12.36 -9.33 -6.59
N GLY A 145 12.52 -8.77 -5.40
CA GLY A 145 11.54 -7.93 -4.73
C GLY A 145 10.53 -8.65 -3.81
N ILE A 146 10.54 -10.00 -3.74
CA ILE A 146 9.84 -10.71 -2.65
C ILE A 146 10.57 -10.41 -1.34
N GLY A 147 9.82 -10.00 -0.31
CA GLY A 147 10.40 -9.58 0.97
C GLY A 147 11.03 -8.18 0.93
N ASP A 148 11.10 -7.52 -0.20
CA ASP A 148 11.31 -6.08 -0.24
C ASP A 148 10.00 -5.39 0.15
N GLU A 149 9.85 -5.14 1.44
CA GLU A 149 8.69 -4.44 1.98
C GLU A 149 8.44 -3.08 1.31
N MET A 150 9.49 -2.41 0.82
CA MET A 150 9.34 -1.13 0.13
C MET A 150 8.74 -1.30 -1.25
N ALA A 151 9.07 -2.37 -1.97
CA ALA A 151 8.48 -2.66 -3.28
C ALA A 151 7.03 -3.09 -3.13
N SER A 152 6.70 -3.97 -2.17
CA SER A 152 5.31 -4.36 -1.90
C SER A 152 4.47 -3.20 -1.38
N LYS A 153 5.03 -2.31 -0.57
CA LYS A 153 4.36 -1.09 -0.10
C LYS A 153 4.07 -0.11 -1.23
N LYS A 154 4.96 0.04 -2.19
CA LYS A 154 4.72 0.90 -3.38
C LYS A 154 3.60 0.36 -4.25
N MET A 155 3.50 -0.95 -4.41
CA MET A 155 2.41 -1.57 -5.17
C MET A 155 1.13 -1.70 -4.35
N GLY A 156 1.22 -1.78 -3.03
CA GLY A 156 0.12 -1.79 -2.08
C GLY A 156 -1.03 -2.72 -2.48
N PRO A 157 -1.00 -4.03 -2.17
CA PRO A 157 -2.10 -4.93 -2.45
C PRO A 157 -3.38 -4.47 -1.75
N THR A 158 -4.55 -4.79 -2.30
CA THR A 158 -5.83 -4.55 -1.63
C THR A 158 -5.90 -5.31 -0.32
N PHE A 159 -5.45 -6.56 -0.35
CA PHE A 159 -5.42 -7.45 0.81
C PHE A 159 -4.05 -8.12 0.92
N THR A 160 -3.68 -8.45 2.15
CA THR A 160 -2.47 -9.24 2.45
C THR A 160 -2.85 -10.36 3.38
N VAL A 161 -2.54 -11.60 3.00
CA VAL A 161 -2.93 -12.81 3.72
C VAL A 161 -1.78 -13.83 3.76
N LYS A 162 -1.95 -14.87 4.57
CA LYS A 162 -0.99 -15.99 4.68
C LYS A 162 -1.59 -17.32 4.23
N THR A 163 -2.90 -17.44 4.20
CA THR A 163 -3.60 -18.71 3.96
C THR A 163 -4.76 -18.54 2.97
N PHE A 164 -5.15 -19.63 2.34
CA PHE A 164 -6.32 -19.66 1.46
C PHE A 164 -7.65 -19.46 2.22
N ALA A 165 -7.72 -19.88 3.48
CA ALA A 165 -8.88 -19.61 4.33
C ALA A 165 -9.10 -18.10 4.55
N GLU A 166 -8.02 -17.32 4.70
CA GLU A 166 -8.12 -15.86 4.80
C GLU A 166 -8.58 -15.23 3.48
N ILE A 167 -8.23 -15.83 2.32
CA ILE A 167 -8.76 -15.37 1.01
C ILE A 167 -10.26 -15.61 0.94
N GLU A 168 -10.75 -16.76 1.39
CA GLU A 168 -12.19 -17.04 1.45
C GLU A 168 -12.93 -16.02 2.33
N GLU A 169 -12.39 -15.71 3.51
CA GLU A 169 -12.95 -14.70 4.40
C GLU A 169 -13.03 -13.32 3.74
N ILE A 170 -11.99 -12.92 3.00
CA ILE A 170 -11.96 -11.65 2.27
C ILE A 170 -13.05 -11.60 1.20
N ILE A 171 -13.24 -12.69 0.46
CA ILE A 171 -14.23 -12.76 -0.61
C ILE A 171 -15.66 -12.75 -0.02
N ASP A 172 -15.88 -13.51 1.02
CA ASP A 172 -17.20 -13.68 1.62
C ASP A 172 -17.58 -12.48 2.53
N PHE A 173 -16.59 -11.85 3.18
CA PHE A 173 -16.79 -10.72 4.11
C PHE A 173 -15.82 -9.56 3.84
N PRO A 174 -15.87 -8.93 2.65
CA PRO A 174 -14.88 -7.93 2.24
C PRO A 174 -14.83 -6.72 3.18
N LEU A 175 -15.96 -6.30 3.76
CA LEU A 175 -16.00 -5.12 4.63
C LEU A 175 -15.21 -5.30 5.93
N ASN A 176 -15.11 -6.54 6.44
CA ASN A 176 -14.32 -6.85 7.64
C ASN A 176 -12.81 -6.79 7.40
N ASN A 177 -12.40 -6.77 6.13
CA ASN A 177 -11.00 -6.86 5.72
C ASN A 177 -10.42 -5.56 5.15
N LEU A 178 -11.24 -4.53 5.00
CA LEU A 178 -10.80 -3.19 4.60
C LEU A 178 -10.00 -2.50 5.71
N TYR A 179 -9.16 -1.55 5.34
CA TYR A 179 -8.50 -0.69 6.30
C TYR A 179 -9.48 0.30 6.93
N SER A 180 -9.13 0.82 8.10
CA SER A 180 -10.06 1.56 8.97
C SER A 180 -10.83 2.69 8.27
N ILE A 181 -10.14 3.57 7.53
CA ILE A 181 -10.82 4.66 6.80
C ILE A 181 -11.58 4.13 5.59
N GLU A 182 -11.05 3.17 4.84
CA GLU A 182 -11.74 2.54 3.71
C GLU A 182 -13.06 1.91 4.14
N SER A 183 -13.03 1.17 5.24
CA SER A 183 -14.22 0.56 5.84
C SER A 183 -15.27 1.61 6.26
N SER A 184 -14.83 2.71 6.87
CA SER A 184 -15.71 3.82 7.26
C SER A 184 -16.47 4.41 6.06
N PHE A 185 -15.84 4.51 4.89
CA PHE A 185 -16.51 4.95 3.66
C PHE A 185 -17.44 3.90 3.05
N ALA A 186 -17.16 2.62 3.28
CA ALA A 186 -17.99 1.50 2.81
C ALA A 186 -19.12 1.13 3.77
N GLY A 187 -19.27 1.85 4.90
CA GLY A 187 -20.28 1.57 5.92
C GLY A 187 -19.90 0.44 6.89
N GLY A 188 -18.65 0.02 6.90
CA GLY A 188 -18.11 -0.99 7.82
C GLY A 188 -17.34 -0.39 9.00
N GLN A 189 -16.81 -1.25 9.86
CA GLN A 189 -16.09 -0.89 11.09
C GLN A 189 -14.77 -1.66 11.24
N SER A 190 -14.02 -1.82 10.15
CA SER A 190 -12.71 -2.49 10.24
C SER A 190 -11.71 -1.65 11.06
N LEU A 191 -10.90 -2.35 11.84
CA LEU A 191 -9.87 -1.78 12.71
C LEU A 191 -8.46 -1.96 12.12
N LYS A 192 -8.35 -2.44 10.88
CA LYS A 192 -7.08 -2.76 10.24
C LYS A 192 -6.33 -1.50 9.80
N ALA A 193 -5.00 -1.55 9.93
CA ALA A 193 -4.09 -0.54 9.43
C ALA A 193 -2.94 -1.19 8.64
N ILE A 194 -2.43 -0.48 7.65
CA ILE A 194 -1.24 -0.88 6.92
C ILE A 194 -0.02 -0.61 7.80
N ARG A 195 0.78 -1.63 8.06
CA ARG A 195 2.07 -1.48 8.73
C ARG A 195 3.10 -0.96 7.73
N PHE A 196 3.60 0.25 7.96
CA PHE A 196 4.67 0.81 7.14
C PHE A 196 6.05 0.55 7.73
N SER A 197 6.24 0.83 9.03
CA SER A 197 7.51 0.59 9.71
C SER A 197 7.34 0.46 11.21
N ASP A 198 8.25 -0.30 11.83
CA ASP A 198 8.39 -0.41 13.29
C ASP A 198 9.87 -0.36 13.63
N ASN A 199 10.27 0.59 14.48
CA ASN A 199 11.64 0.77 14.90
C ASN A 199 11.76 0.78 16.42
N LYS A 200 12.66 -0.06 16.93
CA LYS A 200 13.13 -0.02 18.32
C LYS A 200 14.48 0.68 18.35
N TYR A 201 14.69 1.54 19.32
CA TYR A 201 15.92 2.29 19.49
C TYR A 201 16.70 1.77 20.69
N ASN A 202 18.01 2.03 20.73
CA ASN A 202 18.91 1.57 21.79
C ASN A 202 18.58 2.16 23.17
N ASP A 203 17.92 3.31 23.21
CA ASP A 203 17.45 3.98 24.43
C ASP A 203 16.13 3.41 24.98
N GLY A 204 15.64 2.30 24.40
CA GLY A 204 14.39 1.66 24.77
C GLY A 204 13.13 2.34 24.23
N SER A 205 13.28 3.46 23.50
CA SER A 205 12.15 4.11 22.83
C SER A 205 11.71 3.31 21.61
N TYR A 206 10.46 3.55 21.16
CA TYR A 206 9.87 2.85 20.04
C TYR A 206 9.09 3.81 19.14
N ALA A 207 9.16 3.61 17.85
CA ALA A 207 8.34 4.36 16.91
C ALA A 207 7.76 3.42 15.85
N CYS A 208 6.50 3.63 15.52
CA CYS A 208 5.83 2.88 14.47
C CYS A 208 5.02 3.81 13.56
N ILE A 209 4.90 3.41 12.30
CA ILE A 209 4.14 4.13 11.28
C ILE A 209 3.04 3.22 10.76
N ARG A 210 1.81 3.74 10.76
CA ARG A 210 0.60 3.06 10.27
C ARG A 210 -0.13 3.94 9.27
N CYS A 211 -0.76 3.32 8.26
CA CYS A 211 -1.65 4.00 7.32
C CYS A 211 -3.04 3.38 7.40
N LEU A 212 -4.08 4.21 7.36
CA LEU A 212 -5.46 3.77 7.59
C LEU A 212 -6.27 3.55 6.32
N ALA A 213 -5.73 3.93 5.19
CA ALA A 213 -6.28 3.68 3.86
C ALA A 213 -5.17 3.75 2.81
N ARG A 214 -5.50 3.33 1.59
CA ARG A 214 -4.66 3.54 0.40
C ARG A 214 -5.20 4.71 -0.41
N GLN A 215 -4.31 5.40 -1.08
CA GLN A 215 -4.64 6.36 -2.11
C GLN A 215 -3.95 5.95 -3.40
N GLU A 216 -4.73 5.62 -4.40
CA GLU A 216 -4.25 5.30 -5.73
C GLU A 216 -4.48 6.47 -6.68
N GLN A 217 -3.57 6.62 -7.63
CA GLN A 217 -3.83 7.48 -8.78
C GLN A 217 -4.47 6.58 -9.85
N GLY A 218 -5.76 6.72 -10.07
CA GLY A 218 -6.53 5.90 -10.99
C GLY A 218 -7.61 5.07 -10.31
N GLU A 219 -8.31 4.27 -11.08
CA GLU A 219 -9.49 3.50 -10.64
C GLU A 219 -9.19 2.04 -10.32
N CYS A 220 -7.95 1.73 -9.95
CA CYS A 220 -7.52 0.34 -9.77
C CYS A 220 -8.14 -0.35 -8.57
N ASP A 221 -8.64 0.41 -7.59
CA ASP A 221 -9.21 -0.15 -6.37
C ASP A 221 -10.46 0.64 -5.97
N LYS A 222 -11.62 -0.01 -6.01
CA LYS A 222 -12.90 0.61 -5.67
C LYS A 222 -13.01 1.11 -4.23
N TYR A 223 -12.14 0.64 -3.33
CA TYR A 223 -12.17 1.02 -1.92
C TYR A 223 -11.15 2.12 -1.59
N ALA A 224 -9.97 2.10 -2.19
CA ALA A 224 -8.89 3.04 -1.95
C ALA A 224 -8.86 4.16 -3.00
N ARG A 225 -9.98 4.83 -3.19
CA ARG A 225 -10.12 5.85 -4.23
C ARG A 225 -9.38 7.15 -3.92
N ALA A 226 -8.68 7.67 -4.90
CA ALA A 226 -8.03 8.98 -4.83
C ALA A 226 -9.03 10.13 -4.61
N ASP A 227 -10.27 9.99 -5.07
CA ASP A 227 -11.33 10.96 -4.88
C ASP A 227 -11.62 11.25 -3.40
N LYS A 228 -11.47 10.26 -2.50
CA LYS A 228 -11.61 10.47 -1.05
C LYS A 228 -10.63 11.51 -0.52
N TYR A 229 -9.38 11.47 -1.00
CA TYR A 229 -8.39 12.47 -0.63
C TYR A 229 -8.65 13.83 -1.27
N TYR A 230 -9.01 13.86 -2.55
CA TYR A 230 -9.33 15.11 -3.24
C TYR A 230 -10.57 15.78 -2.67
N LEU A 231 -11.59 15.00 -2.30
CA LEU A 231 -12.77 15.54 -1.61
C LEU A 231 -12.39 16.22 -0.29
N MET A 232 -11.48 15.62 0.50
CA MET A 232 -10.98 16.25 1.73
C MET A 232 -10.31 17.61 1.48
N SER A 233 -9.63 17.75 0.35
CA SER A 233 -8.94 19.00 -0.06
C SER A 233 -9.85 19.96 -0.83
N ASN A 234 -11.11 19.59 -1.11
CA ASN A 234 -12.06 20.44 -1.82
C ASN A 234 -12.53 21.58 -0.90
N PRO A 235 -12.56 22.85 -1.39
CA PRO A 235 -13.13 23.99 -0.65
C PRO A 235 -14.59 23.78 -0.21
N ASN A 236 -15.37 23.03 -1.01
CA ASN A 236 -16.78 22.71 -0.73
C ASN A 236 -16.96 21.40 0.03
N ARG A 237 -15.93 20.89 0.71
CA ARG A 237 -16.02 19.68 1.53
C ARG A 237 -17.10 19.84 2.62
N THR A 238 -17.81 18.75 2.88
CA THR A 238 -18.83 18.72 3.93
C THR A 238 -18.26 18.20 5.24
N ASP A 239 -18.87 18.56 6.35
CA ASP A 239 -18.53 18.01 7.67
C ASP A 239 -18.79 16.50 7.72
N GLU A 240 -19.78 15.98 6.99
CA GLU A 240 -20.03 14.55 6.88
C GLU A 240 -18.81 13.79 6.32
N LEU A 241 -18.14 14.32 5.30
CA LEU A 241 -16.92 13.73 4.76
C LEU A 241 -15.81 13.71 5.81
N LEU A 242 -15.59 14.84 6.48
CA LEU A 242 -14.56 14.95 7.52
C LEU A 242 -14.87 14.03 8.71
N GLN A 243 -16.16 13.89 9.06
CA GLN A 243 -16.61 12.98 10.10
C GLN A 243 -16.36 11.51 9.74
N LYS A 244 -16.59 11.10 8.48
CA LYS A 244 -16.28 9.73 8.02
C LYS A 244 -14.78 9.42 8.11
N LEU A 245 -13.92 10.37 7.76
CA LEU A 245 -12.47 10.25 7.93
C LEU A 245 -12.10 10.11 9.41
N ALA A 246 -12.65 11.01 10.26
CA ALA A 246 -12.40 11.01 11.69
C ALA A 246 -12.91 9.73 12.38
N ASN A 247 -14.06 9.17 11.93
CA ASN A 247 -14.59 7.91 12.45
C ASN A 247 -13.63 6.74 12.19
N GLY A 248 -13.03 6.67 10.98
CA GLY A 248 -12.02 5.66 10.68
C GLY A 248 -10.78 5.79 11.56
N ILE A 249 -10.33 7.02 11.82
CA ILE A 249 -9.21 7.28 12.72
C ILE A 249 -9.57 6.90 14.16
N SER A 250 -10.75 7.33 14.64
CA SER A 250 -11.25 7.03 15.98
C SER A 250 -11.36 5.52 16.21
N SER A 251 -11.92 4.80 15.24
CA SER A 251 -12.04 3.34 15.29
C SER A 251 -10.69 2.65 15.46
N PHE A 252 -9.66 3.15 14.80
CA PHE A 252 -8.31 2.60 14.91
C PHE A 252 -7.65 2.94 16.26
N ILE A 253 -7.61 4.21 16.65
CA ILE A 253 -6.87 4.62 17.86
C ILE A 253 -7.52 4.13 19.15
N ASN A 254 -8.85 3.91 19.17
CA ASN A 254 -9.58 3.41 20.34
C ASN A 254 -9.59 1.88 20.45
N GLN A 255 -8.87 1.13 19.58
CA GLN A 255 -8.71 -0.31 19.76
C GLN A 255 -8.04 -0.63 21.09
N PRO A 256 -8.47 -1.68 21.80
CA PRO A 256 -7.80 -2.10 23.04
C PRO A 256 -6.30 -2.27 22.88
N VAL A 257 -5.86 -2.96 21.84
CA VAL A 257 -4.43 -3.20 21.56
C VAL A 257 -3.62 -1.92 21.30
N VAL A 258 -4.27 -0.86 20.80
CA VAL A 258 -3.62 0.45 20.63
C VAL A 258 -3.61 1.20 21.96
N GLN A 259 -4.72 1.16 22.71
CA GLN A 259 -4.88 1.84 24.00
C GLN A 259 -4.04 1.23 25.13
N GLU A 260 -3.74 -0.07 25.10
CA GLU A 260 -2.85 -0.78 26.05
C GLU A 260 -1.48 -0.11 26.18
N GLN A 261 -1.07 0.65 25.18
CA GLN A 261 0.22 1.37 25.20
C GLN A 261 0.23 2.56 26.16
N GLY A 262 -0.94 3.08 26.56
CA GLY A 262 -1.06 4.25 27.43
C GLY A 262 -0.54 5.53 26.76
N TRP A 263 -1.40 6.17 25.98
CA TRP A 263 -1.04 7.40 25.26
C TRP A 263 -1.26 8.64 26.10
N ASP A 264 -0.22 9.49 26.18
CA ASP A 264 -0.28 10.76 26.89
C ASP A 264 -0.89 11.87 26.03
N TYR A 265 -0.53 11.91 24.72
CA TYR A 265 -0.96 12.97 23.84
C TYR A 265 -1.33 12.47 22.44
N PHE A 266 -2.34 13.12 21.86
CA PHE A 266 -2.69 13.03 20.45
C PHE A 266 -2.47 14.39 19.77
N THR A 267 -1.67 14.39 18.71
CA THR A 267 -1.33 15.59 17.93
C THR A 267 -1.48 15.34 16.44
N TYR A 268 -1.35 16.36 15.65
CA TYR A 268 -1.43 16.28 14.19
C TYR A 268 -0.38 17.18 13.54
N LEU A 269 -0.04 16.88 12.28
CA LEU A 269 0.77 17.78 11.46
C LEU A 269 -0.14 18.89 10.95
N THR A 270 0.13 20.12 11.40
CA THR A 270 -0.69 21.30 11.06
C THR A 270 -0.63 21.61 9.56
N ASP A 271 -1.69 22.21 9.04
CA ASP A 271 -1.69 22.72 7.67
C ASP A 271 -0.72 23.91 7.55
N LYS A 272 -0.06 24.03 6.39
CA LYS A 272 0.71 25.22 6.06
C LYS A 272 -0.24 26.40 5.82
N ALA A 273 0.19 27.62 6.14
CA ALA A 273 -0.59 28.84 5.91
C ALA A 273 -1.00 29.01 4.42
N SER A 274 -0.18 28.49 3.51
CA SER A 274 -0.46 28.51 2.05
C SER A 274 -1.35 27.38 1.56
N THR A 275 -1.79 26.45 2.44
CA THR A 275 -2.62 25.30 2.03
C THR A 275 -4.06 25.74 1.79
N VAL A 276 -4.63 25.37 0.64
CA VAL A 276 -6.04 25.63 0.30
C VAL A 276 -6.76 24.29 0.12
N PRO A 277 -7.91 24.10 0.79
CA PRO A 277 -8.46 24.91 1.87
C PRO A 277 -7.61 24.81 3.13
N THR A 278 -7.47 25.90 3.83
CA THR A 278 -6.77 25.94 5.12
C THR A 278 -7.48 25.12 6.18
N ASN A 279 -6.72 24.64 7.18
CA ASN A 279 -7.24 23.93 8.36
C ASN A 279 -7.95 22.58 8.08
N LYS A 280 -7.65 21.90 6.96
CA LYS A 280 -8.24 20.58 6.70
C LYS A 280 -7.87 19.54 7.76
N MET A 281 -6.58 19.52 8.18
CA MET A 281 -6.10 18.60 9.21
C MET A 281 -6.64 18.94 10.58
N LYS A 282 -6.71 20.22 10.92
CA LYS A 282 -7.34 20.66 12.17
C LYS A 282 -8.79 20.24 12.25
N ALA A 283 -9.57 20.43 11.19
CA ALA A 283 -10.98 20.05 11.17
C ALA A 283 -11.17 18.54 11.37
N ILE A 284 -10.37 17.70 10.73
CA ILE A 284 -10.41 16.24 10.94
C ILE A 284 -10.00 15.90 12.38
N PHE A 285 -8.90 16.47 12.86
CA PHE A 285 -8.39 16.26 14.21
C PHE A 285 -9.43 16.61 15.28
N ASP A 286 -10.18 17.69 15.09
CA ASP A 286 -11.23 18.11 16.02
C ASP A 286 -12.40 17.11 16.05
N PHE A 287 -12.76 16.50 14.92
CA PHE A 287 -13.78 15.47 14.84
C PHE A 287 -13.37 14.10 15.40
N VAL A 288 -12.07 13.77 15.48
CA VAL A 288 -11.64 12.49 16.05
C VAL A 288 -12.11 12.35 17.50
N GLN A 289 -12.79 11.26 17.79
CA GLN A 289 -13.26 10.93 19.15
C GLN A 289 -12.23 10.05 19.85
N THR A 290 -11.68 10.54 20.95
CA THR A 290 -10.69 9.81 21.78
C THR A 290 -10.65 10.39 23.18
N SER A 291 -10.27 9.57 24.16
CA SER A 291 -9.97 10.01 25.53
C SER A 291 -8.54 10.56 25.70
N ILE A 292 -7.70 10.40 24.65
CA ILE A 292 -6.31 10.88 24.71
C ILE A 292 -6.29 12.40 24.62
N PRO A 293 -5.59 13.12 25.50
CA PRO A 293 -5.47 14.58 25.48
C PRO A 293 -4.97 15.08 24.10
N LYS A 294 -5.72 15.99 23.49
CA LYS A 294 -5.41 16.61 22.21
C LYS A 294 -4.56 17.84 22.39
N ILE A 295 -3.38 17.89 21.76
CA ILE A 295 -2.47 19.04 21.81
C ILE A 295 -1.87 19.34 20.45
N GLU A 296 -1.50 20.58 20.20
CA GLU A 296 -0.81 21.00 18.97
C GLU A 296 0.70 21.09 19.22
N LEU A 297 1.45 20.06 18.84
CA LEU A 297 2.91 19.98 19.01
C LEU A 297 3.71 20.38 17.79
N LEU A 298 3.11 20.33 16.59
CA LEU A 298 3.83 20.47 15.33
C LEU A 298 3.37 21.73 14.60
N LYS A 299 4.30 22.60 14.25
CA LYS A 299 4.01 23.85 13.53
C LYS A 299 4.96 24.06 12.36
N TRP A 300 4.41 24.54 11.25
CA TRP A 300 5.20 25.10 10.16
C TRP A 300 5.60 26.52 10.51
N ASN A 301 6.83 26.91 10.17
CA ASN A 301 7.27 28.29 10.30
C ASN A 301 6.44 29.18 9.36
N ASP A 302 6.12 30.39 9.81
CA ASP A 302 5.26 31.32 9.07
C ASP A 302 5.80 31.68 7.66
N ASN A 303 7.10 31.60 7.48
CA ASN A 303 7.78 31.87 6.19
C ASN A 303 7.90 30.62 5.30
N THR A 304 7.17 29.53 5.59
CA THR A 304 7.26 28.31 4.80
C THR A 304 6.74 28.53 3.38
N GLN A 305 7.66 28.61 2.42
CA GLN A 305 7.33 28.71 1.00
C GLN A 305 7.64 27.39 0.28
N GLY A 306 6.83 27.07 -0.72
CA GLY A 306 7.00 25.86 -1.54
C GLY A 306 6.33 24.62 -0.97
N SER A 307 6.43 23.54 -1.72
CA SER A 307 5.76 22.26 -1.43
C SER A 307 6.72 21.09 -1.42
N LEU A 308 6.49 20.14 -0.50
CA LEU A 308 7.15 18.84 -0.51
C LEU A 308 6.82 18.02 -1.77
N ARG A 309 5.68 18.28 -2.43
CA ARG A 309 5.28 17.59 -3.66
C ARG A 309 6.25 17.79 -4.82
N ASN A 310 6.90 18.96 -4.87
CA ASN A 310 7.85 19.32 -5.93
C ASN A 310 9.28 18.83 -5.65
N ARG A 311 9.49 18.11 -4.53
CA ARG A 311 10.79 17.59 -4.09
C ARG A 311 10.79 16.09 -4.22
N ASN A 312 11.53 15.56 -5.18
CA ASN A 312 11.52 14.13 -5.51
C ASN A 312 12.57 13.33 -4.72
N LEU A 313 13.62 13.99 -4.23
CA LEU A 313 14.69 13.33 -3.49
C LEU A 313 14.44 13.38 -1.98
N TYR A 314 14.75 12.27 -1.29
CA TYR A 314 14.62 12.17 0.16
C TYR A 314 15.38 13.29 0.89
N ASN A 315 16.63 13.56 0.50
CA ASN A 315 17.47 14.58 1.13
C ASN A 315 16.92 16.00 0.96
N GLU A 316 16.33 16.32 -0.19
CA GLU A 316 15.67 17.62 -0.41
C GLU A 316 14.44 17.79 0.47
N ARG A 317 13.67 16.71 0.66
CA ARG A 317 12.53 16.70 1.59
C ARG A 317 12.99 16.87 3.02
N LYS A 318 14.04 16.16 3.42
CA LYS A 318 14.61 16.24 4.76
C LYS A 318 15.08 17.67 5.08
N ALA A 319 15.89 18.28 4.21
CA ALA A 319 16.40 19.64 4.39
C ALA A 319 15.26 20.68 4.51
N PHE A 320 14.22 20.53 3.69
CA PHE A 320 13.03 21.38 3.77
C PHE A 320 12.29 21.24 5.12
N LEU A 321 12.12 20.02 5.59
CA LEU A 321 11.46 19.75 6.87
C LEU A 321 12.29 20.29 8.05
N GLU A 322 13.60 20.13 8.03
CA GLU A 322 14.51 20.66 9.04
C GLU A 322 14.43 22.19 9.16
N GLN A 323 14.27 22.86 8.03
CA GLN A 323 14.18 24.31 7.98
C GLN A 323 12.81 24.86 8.45
N PHE A 324 11.73 24.17 8.13
CA PHE A 324 10.39 24.76 8.20
C PHE A 324 9.43 24.07 9.18
N LEU A 325 9.70 22.85 9.66
CA LEU A 325 8.84 22.14 10.59
C LEU A 325 9.47 22.06 11.96
N THR A 326 8.78 22.58 12.97
CA THR A 326 9.28 22.64 14.34
C THR A 326 8.32 21.95 15.32
N VAL A 327 8.87 21.42 16.41
CA VAL A 327 8.10 21.00 17.59
C VAL A 327 7.92 22.20 18.51
N SER A 328 6.69 22.68 18.62
CA SER A 328 6.28 23.79 19.46
C SER A 328 5.45 23.25 20.62
N VAL A 329 6.05 23.18 21.80
CA VAL A 329 5.36 22.68 22.99
C VAL A 329 4.46 23.79 23.52
N PRO A 330 3.13 23.58 23.63
CA PRO A 330 2.24 24.56 24.22
C PRO A 330 2.56 24.75 25.71
N LYS A 331 2.12 25.87 26.26
CA LYS A 331 2.25 26.16 27.68
C LYS A 331 0.94 25.89 28.39
N GLU A 332 1.01 25.28 29.55
CA GLU A 332 -0.11 25.15 30.48
C GLU A 332 0.00 26.22 31.56
N LYS A 333 -1.16 26.70 32.01
CA LYS A 333 -1.26 27.59 33.16
C LYS A 333 -1.31 26.72 34.42
N GLU A 334 -0.29 26.86 35.25
CA GLU A 334 -0.31 26.32 36.59
C GLU A 334 -0.61 27.46 37.60
N ILE A 335 -1.56 27.19 38.48
CA ILE A 335 -1.87 28.08 39.60
C ILE A 335 -1.19 27.49 40.83
N ASP A 336 -0.26 28.23 41.40
CA ASP A 336 0.40 27.78 42.61
C ASP A 336 -0.51 27.86 43.85
N LEU A 337 -0.03 27.41 45.00
CA LEU A 337 -0.75 27.43 46.28
C LEU A 337 -1.11 28.84 46.76
N PHE A 338 -0.53 29.86 46.15
CA PHE A 338 -0.76 31.27 46.47
C PHE A 338 -1.64 31.98 45.44
N GLY A 339 -2.20 31.22 44.45
CA GLY A 339 -3.05 31.76 43.40
C GLY A 339 -2.29 32.50 42.28
N VAL A 340 -0.98 32.34 42.19
CA VAL A 340 -0.17 32.95 41.12
C VAL A 340 -0.22 32.04 39.89
N GLU A 341 -0.72 32.57 38.77
CA GLU A 341 -0.69 31.90 37.49
C GLU A 341 0.73 31.95 36.90
N THR A 342 1.29 30.76 36.63
CA THR A 342 2.55 30.61 35.88
C THR A 342 2.29 29.80 34.61
N GLU A 343 2.93 30.17 33.50
CA GLU A 343 2.88 29.41 32.26
C GLU A 343 4.11 28.52 32.16
N GLN A 344 3.91 27.19 32.22
CA GLN A 344 4.97 26.22 32.07
C GLN A 344 4.79 25.46 30.75
N PRO A 345 5.88 25.17 29.99
CA PRO A 345 5.78 24.33 28.81
C PRO A 345 5.39 22.91 29.21
N ILE A 346 4.43 22.32 28.49
CA ILE A 346 4.05 20.90 28.67
C ILE A 346 5.28 20.03 28.44
N SER A 347 5.58 19.11 29.35
CA SER A 347 6.68 18.16 29.14
C SER A 347 6.24 17.02 28.20
N ILE A 348 7.04 16.77 27.15
CA ILE A 348 6.88 15.58 26.29
C ILE A 348 7.97 14.53 26.58
N GLN A 349 8.81 14.76 27.58
CA GLN A 349 9.82 13.80 28.03
C GLN A 349 9.14 12.53 28.59
N GLU A 350 9.62 11.35 28.18
CA GLU A 350 9.08 10.04 28.54
C GLU A 350 7.59 9.83 28.16
N LYS A 351 7.04 10.68 27.28
CA LYS A 351 5.64 10.62 26.87
C LYS A 351 5.42 9.75 25.64
N ASN A 352 4.25 9.10 25.60
CA ASN A 352 3.75 8.33 24.48
C ASN A 352 2.83 9.20 23.62
N ILE A 353 3.15 9.38 22.34
CA ILE A 353 2.52 10.38 21.49
C ILE A 353 1.97 9.72 20.22
N ILE A 354 0.69 10.00 19.91
CA ILE A 354 0.11 9.70 18.60
C ILE A 354 0.20 10.97 17.73
N VAL A 355 0.69 10.81 16.50
CA VAL A 355 0.77 11.89 15.49
C VAL A 355 -0.09 11.52 14.30
N LEU A 356 -0.96 12.42 13.86
CA LEU A 356 -1.81 12.27 12.68
C LEU A 356 -1.28 13.13 11.51
N ASP A 357 -1.21 12.53 10.31
CA ASP A 357 -0.88 13.21 9.05
C ASP A 357 -1.83 12.77 7.93
N ASP A 358 -1.90 13.54 6.85
CA ASP A 358 -2.81 13.25 5.74
C ASP A 358 -2.30 12.11 4.84
N GLN A 359 -1.04 12.13 4.44
CA GLN A 359 -0.55 11.26 3.39
C GLN A 359 0.90 10.80 3.59
N LEU A 360 1.12 9.52 3.42
CA LEU A 360 2.45 8.92 3.42
C LEU A 360 2.87 8.49 2.01
N THR A 361 4.02 8.99 1.56
CA THR A 361 4.66 8.59 0.29
C THR A 361 5.96 7.85 0.56
N THR A 362 7.04 8.58 0.79
CA THR A 362 8.38 8.04 1.09
C THR A 362 8.64 7.86 2.58
N GLY A 363 7.75 8.35 3.44
CA GLY A 363 7.92 8.39 4.88
C GLY A 363 8.83 9.52 5.39
N ALA A 364 9.35 10.40 4.52
CA ALA A 364 10.30 11.44 4.94
C ALA A 364 9.72 12.37 6.03
N THR A 365 8.46 12.79 5.89
CA THR A 365 7.77 13.61 6.89
C THR A 365 7.64 12.86 8.22
N ALA A 366 7.16 11.61 8.15
CA ALA A 366 6.96 10.79 9.35
C ALA A 366 8.27 10.60 10.12
N TRP A 367 9.36 10.25 9.43
CA TRP A 367 10.66 10.07 10.07
C TRP A 367 11.23 11.33 10.64
N HIS A 368 11.05 12.47 9.96
CA HIS A 368 11.49 13.77 10.49
C HIS A 368 10.74 14.13 11.78
N VAL A 369 9.41 14.00 11.79
CA VAL A 369 8.58 14.26 12.97
C VAL A 369 8.95 13.32 14.12
N ILE A 370 9.09 12.02 13.87
CA ILE A 370 9.52 11.04 14.87
C ILE A 370 10.87 11.45 15.47
N HIS A 371 11.84 11.81 14.62
CA HIS A 371 13.16 12.23 15.08
C HIS A 371 13.10 13.47 15.99
N LYS A 372 12.35 14.49 15.57
CA LYS A 372 12.18 15.72 16.35
C LYS A 372 11.49 15.49 17.70
N LEU A 373 10.47 14.64 17.75
CA LEU A 373 9.82 14.28 19.01
C LEU A 373 10.76 13.47 19.92
N LYS A 374 11.57 12.57 19.35
CA LYS A 374 12.59 11.83 20.10
C LYS A 374 13.69 12.75 20.66
N GLU A 375 14.17 13.73 19.89
CA GLU A 375 15.11 14.74 20.36
C GLU A 375 14.58 15.51 21.59
N LYS A 376 13.25 15.61 21.72
CA LYS A 376 12.55 16.20 22.88
C LYS A 376 12.22 15.18 23.98
N GLY A 377 12.69 13.94 23.87
CA GLY A 377 12.57 12.89 24.87
C GLY A 377 11.29 12.06 24.83
N ALA A 378 10.49 12.13 23.74
CA ALA A 378 9.32 11.27 23.61
C ALA A 378 9.74 9.78 23.59
N LYS A 379 8.97 8.92 24.29
CA LYS A 379 9.28 7.51 24.50
C LYS A 379 8.71 6.59 23.42
N ILE A 380 7.41 6.66 23.22
CA ILE A 380 6.72 5.88 22.19
C ILE A 380 6.00 6.82 21.23
N ILE A 381 6.19 6.61 19.94
CA ILE A 381 5.58 7.45 18.92
C ILE A 381 4.83 6.54 17.93
N LEU A 382 3.52 6.73 17.83
CA LEU A 382 2.69 6.17 16.77
C LEU A 382 2.38 7.26 15.75
N PHE A 383 3.00 7.16 14.59
CA PHE A 383 2.69 8.03 13.47
C PHE A 383 1.61 7.39 12.60
N ILE A 384 0.47 8.06 12.46
CA ILE A 384 -0.67 7.63 11.67
C ILE A 384 -0.78 8.53 10.45
N ALA A 385 -0.65 7.96 9.25
CA ALA A 385 -1.07 8.62 8.02
C ALA A 385 -2.47 8.13 7.64
N MET A 386 -3.35 9.04 7.26
CA MET A 386 -4.68 8.65 6.77
C MET A 386 -4.56 7.80 5.52
N PHE A 387 -3.69 8.20 4.58
CA PHE A 387 -3.53 7.52 3.29
C PHE A 387 -2.09 7.14 3.02
N GLN A 388 -1.86 5.91 2.59
CA GLN A 388 -0.62 5.51 1.93
C GLN A 388 -0.76 5.74 0.43
N MET A 389 0.19 6.48 -0.17
CA MET A 389 0.27 6.57 -1.63
C MET A 389 0.73 5.26 -2.21
N VAL A 390 -0.05 4.75 -3.15
CA VAL A 390 0.28 3.59 -3.96
C VAL A 390 0.60 4.06 -5.38
N LEU A 391 1.54 3.41 -6.04
CA LEU A 391 1.86 3.74 -7.42
C LEU A 391 0.63 3.55 -8.30
N ALA A 392 0.30 4.59 -9.05
CA ALA A 392 -0.65 4.47 -10.13
C ALA A 392 -0.12 3.52 -11.19
N VAL A 393 -0.92 2.56 -11.55
CA VAL A 393 -0.67 1.72 -12.72
C VAL A 393 -1.62 2.22 -13.80
N ASN A 394 -1.11 3.08 -14.70
CA ASN A 394 -1.91 3.57 -15.80
C ASN A 394 -2.13 2.45 -16.82
N ASN A 395 -3.38 2.17 -17.16
CA ASN A 395 -3.73 1.31 -18.29
C ASN A 395 -3.25 1.90 -19.65
N ASN A 396 -2.82 3.15 -19.64
CA ASN A 396 -2.24 3.85 -20.79
C ASN A 396 -0.71 3.82 -20.81
N ASP A 397 -0.08 2.82 -20.20
CA ASP A 397 1.37 2.69 -20.28
C ASP A 397 1.80 2.60 -21.75
N VAL A 398 2.81 3.38 -22.09
CA VAL A 398 3.48 3.26 -23.38
C VAL A 398 4.14 1.88 -23.42
N ILE A 399 3.69 1.06 -24.36
CA ILE A 399 4.22 -0.29 -24.56
C ILE A 399 5.41 -0.21 -25.51
N CYS A 400 6.48 -0.89 -25.17
CA CYS A 400 7.66 -0.99 -26.02
C CYS A 400 7.30 -1.70 -27.35
N PRO A 401 7.49 -1.05 -28.50
CA PRO A 401 7.13 -1.64 -29.79
C PRO A 401 8.03 -2.83 -30.15
N ILE A 402 9.17 -3.00 -29.49
CA ILE A 402 10.15 -4.06 -29.79
C ILE A 402 9.83 -5.34 -28.98
N CYS A 403 9.57 -5.21 -27.68
CA CYS A 403 9.43 -6.39 -26.80
C CYS A 403 8.08 -6.46 -26.10
N GLY A 404 7.14 -5.55 -26.36
CA GLY A 404 5.79 -5.54 -25.77
C GLY A 404 5.72 -5.21 -24.30
N LYS A 405 6.84 -4.82 -23.67
CA LYS A 405 6.88 -4.51 -22.22
C LYS A 405 6.50 -3.05 -21.95
N PRO A 406 5.90 -2.76 -20.78
CA PRO A 406 5.66 -1.38 -20.37
C PRO A 406 6.96 -0.58 -20.28
N MET A 407 6.92 0.65 -20.79
CA MET A 407 8.03 1.57 -20.74
C MET A 407 7.89 2.54 -19.57
N ILE A 408 9.03 2.92 -18.99
CA ILE A 408 9.07 3.86 -17.85
C ILE A 408 9.44 5.25 -18.37
N MET A 409 8.64 6.26 -18.01
CA MET A 409 8.99 7.64 -18.27
C MET A 409 10.20 8.04 -17.43
N LYS A 410 11.23 8.58 -18.08
CA LYS A 410 12.44 9.10 -17.47
C LYS A 410 12.66 10.56 -17.86
N ILE A 411 13.42 11.25 -17.02
CA ILE A 411 13.86 12.62 -17.29
C ILE A 411 15.38 12.60 -17.42
N ARG A 412 15.89 13.07 -18.54
CA ARG A 412 17.32 13.21 -18.78
C ARG A 412 17.87 14.33 -17.88
N ARG A 413 18.92 14.01 -17.12
CA ARG A 413 19.45 14.96 -16.12
C ARG A 413 20.16 16.17 -16.73
N SER A 414 20.67 16.05 -17.95
CA SER A 414 21.46 17.10 -18.62
C SER A 414 20.61 18.27 -19.13
N ASP A 415 19.38 18.00 -19.55
CA ASP A 415 18.52 18.98 -20.27
C ASP A 415 17.05 18.94 -19.85
N GLY A 416 16.69 18.08 -18.89
CA GLY A 416 15.29 17.93 -18.44
C GLY A 416 14.37 17.22 -19.44
N HIS A 417 14.91 16.73 -20.57
CA HIS A 417 14.12 16.07 -21.61
C HIS A 417 13.41 14.81 -21.09
N ARG A 418 12.14 14.65 -21.44
CA ARG A 418 11.33 13.50 -21.06
C ARG A 418 11.33 12.45 -22.15
N PHE A 419 11.48 11.19 -21.76
CA PHE A 419 11.45 10.06 -22.70
C PHE A 419 10.95 8.80 -22.01
N TYR A 420 10.39 7.89 -22.79
CA TYR A 420 10.07 6.55 -22.32
C TYR A 420 11.25 5.61 -22.59
N SER A 421 11.57 4.77 -21.63
CA SER A 421 12.65 3.80 -21.74
C SER A 421 12.16 2.40 -21.39
N CYS A 422 12.37 1.45 -22.29
CA CYS A 422 12.24 0.03 -22.04
C CYS A 422 13.54 -0.47 -21.39
N THR A 423 13.84 0.04 -20.21
CA THR A 423 15.01 -0.42 -19.45
C THR A 423 14.48 -1.22 -18.27
N PRO A 424 14.91 -2.48 -18.10
CA PRO A 424 14.59 -3.23 -16.91
C PRO A 424 15.17 -2.54 -15.69
N PRO A 425 14.63 -2.76 -14.49
CA PRO A 425 15.38 -2.54 -13.27
C PRO A 425 16.70 -3.24 -13.37
N LYS A 426 17.79 -2.65 -12.85
CA LYS A 426 19.20 -3.11 -12.97
C LYS A 426 19.47 -4.60 -12.74
N TYR A 427 18.52 -5.33 -12.19
CA TYR A 427 18.63 -6.73 -11.76
C TYR A 427 17.81 -7.71 -12.63
N ARG A 428 17.09 -7.25 -13.66
CA ARG A 428 16.23 -8.16 -14.45
C ARG A 428 16.80 -8.54 -15.82
N GLY A 429 17.70 -7.76 -16.37
CA GLY A 429 18.41 -8.08 -17.63
C GLY A 429 17.54 -8.26 -18.89
N ASP A 430 16.23 -8.06 -18.79
CA ASP A 430 15.22 -8.48 -19.76
C ASP A 430 14.56 -7.35 -20.57
N GLY A 431 15.03 -6.12 -20.44
CA GLY A 431 14.60 -5.00 -21.28
C GLY A 431 15.41 -4.90 -22.56
N CYS A 432 14.78 -4.49 -23.64
CA CYS A 432 15.46 -4.32 -24.92
C CYS A 432 16.21 -2.99 -25.07
N GLY A 433 16.17 -2.10 -24.06
CA GLY A 433 16.84 -0.80 -24.08
C GLY A 433 16.22 0.25 -25.01
N PHE A 434 15.11 -0.05 -25.67
CA PHE A 434 14.47 0.87 -26.61
C PHE A 434 13.99 2.15 -25.91
N ILE A 435 14.12 3.28 -26.60
CA ILE A 435 13.77 4.61 -26.09
C ILE A 435 12.78 5.26 -27.07
N ILE A 436 11.76 5.91 -26.53
CA ILE A 436 10.83 6.77 -27.27
C ILE A 436 10.97 8.18 -26.69
N ASP A 437 11.41 9.12 -27.50
CA ASP A 437 11.43 10.53 -27.12
C ASP A 437 10.00 11.10 -27.10
N ILE A 438 9.67 11.84 -26.04
CA ILE A 438 8.42 12.57 -25.95
C ILE A 438 8.64 13.92 -26.63
N GLN A 439 8.07 14.07 -27.81
CA GLN A 439 8.03 15.40 -28.45
C GLN A 439 7.13 16.29 -27.59
N ASN A 440 7.67 17.44 -27.17
CA ASN A 440 6.94 18.46 -26.41
C ASN A 440 5.82 19.10 -27.23
#